data_de48c1a407ed31b34a54516c40f78860
#
_entry.id   de48c1a407ed31b34a54516c40f78860
#
_cell.length_a   1.000
_cell.length_b   1.000
_cell.length_c   1.000
_cell.angle_alpha   90.00
_cell.angle_beta   90.00
_cell.angle_gamma   90.00
#
_symmetry.space_group_name_H-M   'P 1'
#
loop_
_entity.id
_entity.type
_entity.pdbx_description
1 polymer ?
#
loop_
_entity_poly.entity_id
_entity_poly.type
_entity_poly.pdbx_seq_one_letter_code
_entity_poly.pdbx_strand_id
1 'polypeptide(L)'
;MGVDETSVNTMFHDYCLANKTVEELTKDLDMEVSDSEAKVIQISEVRTADREAAQAVSDSIEAGASLEKAAASEGLEVSSAKIGRADRGEDYDYAAFALETGEVSKVVEDQGEYCVIRCDNDYDQEATAQRKEQIYDARRQKAFQDIYSGFKEGITLNDSVKDWEALTLGGEAHAENADFFEIYRKHTLIQTE
;
A
#
# COMPACT_ATOMS: atom_id res chain seq x y z
N MET A 1 -1.77 -31.06 -21.09
CA MET A 1 -1.82 -31.73 -19.78
C MET A 1 -3.09 -31.28 -19.10
N GLY A 2 -3.98 -32.24 -18.75
CA GLY A 2 -5.18 -31.89 -17.99
C GLY A 2 -4.85 -31.94 -16.51
N VAL A 3 -5.33 -30.96 -15.75
CA VAL A 3 -5.30 -31.00 -14.29
C VAL A 3 -6.45 -31.90 -13.86
N ASP A 4 -6.18 -32.97 -13.11
CA ASP A 4 -7.23 -33.87 -12.61
C ASP A 4 -7.84 -33.35 -11.28
N GLU A 5 -9.04 -33.81 -10.96
CA GLU A 5 -9.78 -33.40 -9.77
C GLU A 5 -9.02 -33.66 -8.47
N THR A 6 -8.25 -34.76 -8.41
CA THR A 6 -7.45 -35.13 -7.24
C THR A 6 -6.35 -34.10 -7.00
N SER A 7 -5.66 -33.68 -8.05
CA SER A 7 -4.60 -32.66 -7.97
C SER A 7 -5.16 -31.31 -7.50
N VAL A 8 -6.35 -30.92 -7.99
CA VAL A 8 -7.04 -29.69 -7.55
C VAL A 8 -7.41 -29.78 -6.06
N ASN A 9 -8.01 -30.89 -5.65
CA ASN A 9 -8.41 -31.09 -4.25
C ASN A 9 -7.19 -31.09 -3.31
N THR A 10 -6.08 -31.71 -3.70
CA THR A 10 -4.84 -31.68 -2.93
C THR A 10 -4.30 -30.25 -2.79
N MET A 11 -4.29 -29.49 -3.89
CA MET A 11 -3.84 -28.10 -3.89
C MET A 11 -4.68 -27.23 -2.95
N PHE A 12 -6.02 -27.38 -2.98
CA PHE A 12 -6.89 -26.65 -2.06
C PHE A 12 -6.73 -27.07 -0.61
N HIS A 13 -6.57 -28.36 -0.36
CA HIS A 13 -6.28 -28.89 0.98
C HIS A 13 -4.99 -28.28 1.54
N ASP A 14 -3.92 -28.30 0.76
CA ASP A 14 -2.61 -27.77 1.17
C ASP A 14 -2.67 -26.24 1.38
N TYR A 15 -3.39 -25.53 0.53
CA TYR A 15 -3.64 -24.10 0.71
C TYR A 15 -4.40 -23.80 2.01
N CYS A 16 -5.49 -24.53 2.29
CA CYS A 16 -6.24 -24.37 3.53
C CYS A 16 -5.39 -24.72 4.77
N LEU A 17 -4.57 -25.76 4.68
CA LEU A 17 -3.66 -26.15 5.75
C LEU A 17 -2.61 -25.06 5.99
N ALA A 18 -2.02 -24.52 4.94
CA ALA A 18 -1.04 -23.44 5.04
C ALA A 18 -1.66 -22.19 5.69
N ASN A 19 -2.86 -21.78 5.28
CA ASN A 19 -3.57 -20.66 5.89
C ASN A 19 -3.84 -20.86 7.39
N LYS A 20 -4.34 -22.04 7.77
CA LYS A 20 -4.55 -22.37 9.18
C LYS A 20 -3.25 -22.37 9.98
N THR A 21 -2.16 -22.83 9.38
CA THR A 21 -0.85 -22.78 10.02
C THR A 21 -0.38 -21.36 10.27
N VAL A 22 -0.56 -20.48 9.28
CA VAL A 22 -0.26 -19.02 9.44
C VAL A 22 -1.11 -18.44 10.56
N GLU A 23 -2.41 -18.70 10.56
CA GLU A 23 -3.34 -18.22 11.61
C GLU A 23 -2.91 -18.69 13.00
N GLU A 24 -2.63 -19.97 13.18
CA GLU A 24 -2.22 -20.53 14.48
C GLU A 24 -0.88 -19.98 14.96
N LEU A 25 0.08 -19.79 14.06
CA LEU A 25 1.40 -19.27 14.42
C LEU A 25 1.39 -17.76 14.73
N THR A 26 0.40 -17.04 14.26
CA THR A 26 0.33 -15.59 14.42
C THR A 26 -0.78 -15.11 15.37
N LYS A 27 -1.66 -16.00 15.85
CA LYS A 27 -2.86 -15.64 16.63
C LYS A 27 -2.59 -14.89 17.93
N ASP A 28 -1.46 -15.17 18.59
CA ASP A 28 -1.08 -14.59 19.87
C ASP A 28 -0.21 -13.33 19.71
N LEU A 29 0.05 -12.89 18.47
CA LEU A 29 0.83 -11.70 18.20
C LEU A 29 -0.06 -10.46 18.14
N ASP A 30 0.44 -9.35 18.67
CA ASP A 30 -0.24 -8.07 18.57
C ASP A 30 -0.16 -7.54 17.13
N MET A 31 -1.29 -7.61 16.43
CA MET A 31 -1.45 -7.16 15.05
C MET A 31 -2.35 -5.93 14.95
N GLU A 32 -2.71 -5.33 16.11
CA GLU A 32 -3.62 -4.20 16.13
C GLU A 32 -3.07 -3.03 15.29
N VAL A 33 -3.91 -2.48 14.43
CA VAL A 33 -3.62 -1.31 13.60
C VAL A 33 -4.56 -0.20 14.02
N SER A 34 -4.02 0.90 14.53
CA SER A 34 -4.82 2.05 14.94
C SER A 34 -5.35 2.83 13.73
N ASP A 35 -6.48 3.53 13.90
CA ASP A 35 -7.02 4.41 12.87
C ASP A 35 -6.04 5.56 12.56
N SER A 36 -5.30 6.03 13.55
CA SER A 36 -4.27 7.08 13.34
C SER A 36 -3.11 6.60 12.46
N GLU A 37 -2.70 5.34 12.60
CA GLU A 37 -1.64 4.73 11.79
C GLU A 37 -2.10 4.49 10.36
N ALA A 38 -3.32 3.98 10.20
CA ALA A 38 -3.89 3.68 8.90
C ALA A 38 -4.54 4.89 8.21
N LYS A 39 -4.60 6.04 8.89
CA LYS A 39 -5.30 7.24 8.40
C LYS A 39 -4.90 7.57 6.96
N VAL A 40 -5.91 7.71 6.11
CA VAL A 40 -5.78 8.19 4.73
C VAL A 40 -6.53 9.52 4.61
N ILE A 41 -5.89 10.49 3.98
CA ILE A 41 -6.46 11.78 3.64
C ILE A 41 -6.53 11.97 2.13
N GLN A 42 -7.44 12.83 1.67
CA GLN A 42 -7.47 13.27 0.28
C GLN A 42 -6.89 14.67 0.19
N ILE A 43 -6.00 14.86 -0.75
CA ILE A 43 -5.31 16.13 -0.96
C ILE A 43 -5.38 16.57 -2.41
N SER A 44 -5.24 17.88 -2.61
CA SER A 44 -4.83 18.49 -3.87
C SER A 44 -3.53 19.23 -3.64
N GLU A 45 -2.55 19.03 -4.52
CA GLU A 45 -1.22 19.63 -4.36
C GLU A 45 -0.73 20.28 -5.65
N VAL A 46 0.07 21.31 -5.49
CA VAL A 46 0.95 21.86 -6.53
C VAL A 46 2.36 21.46 -6.19
N ARG A 47 3.09 20.93 -7.17
CA ARG A 47 4.47 20.48 -7.00
C ARG A 47 5.37 21.12 -8.07
N THR A 48 6.52 21.64 -7.66
CA THR A 48 7.49 22.28 -8.55
C THR A 48 8.91 22.18 -7.99
N ALA A 49 9.90 22.15 -8.87
CA ALA A 49 11.32 22.26 -8.48
C ALA A 49 11.72 23.72 -8.14
N ASP A 50 10.91 24.69 -8.50
CA ASP A 50 11.17 26.11 -8.28
C ASP A 50 10.50 26.58 -6.98
N ARG A 51 11.33 26.91 -5.99
CA ARG A 51 10.89 27.40 -4.69
C ARG A 51 10.16 28.75 -4.79
N GLU A 52 10.60 29.62 -5.71
CA GLU A 52 10.00 30.96 -5.85
C GLU A 52 8.59 30.86 -6.44
N ALA A 53 8.38 29.92 -7.40
CA ALA A 53 7.06 29.62 -7.94
C ALA A 53 6.14 29.02 -6.87
N ALA A 54 6.62 28.06 -6.06
CA ALA A 54 5.84 27.50 -4.95
C ALA A 54 5.46 28.59 -3.92
N GLN A 55 6.38 29.53 -3.62
CA GLN A 55 6.11 30.64 -2.71
C GLN A 55 5.06 31.61 -3.30
N ALA A 56 5.13 31.91 -4.60
CA ALA A 56 4.14 32.77 -5.27
C ALA A 56 2.74 32.12 -5.24
N VAL A 57 2.64 30.81 -5.39
CA VAL A 57 1.38 30.07 -5.20
C VAL A 57 0.86 30.24 -3.77
N SER A 58 1.69 30.05 -2.77
CA SER A 58 1.32 30.18 -1.35
C SER A 58 0.85 31.60 -1.04
N ASP A 59 1.59 32.62 -1.48
CA ASP A 59 1.26 34.05 -1.26
C ASP A 59 -0.08 34.43 -1.94
N SER A 60 -0.34 33.89 -3.13
CA SER A 60 -1.61 34.07 -3.85
C SER A 60 -2.80 33.50 -3.10
N ILE A 61 -2.61 32.34 -2.46
CA ILE A 61 -3.64 31.68 -1.64
C ILE A 61 -3.88 32.48 -0.36
N GLU A 62 -2.83 32.96 0.30
CA GLU A 62 -2.98 33.85 1.47
C GLU A 62 -3.72 35.17 1.12
N ALA A 63 -3.58 35.63 -0.12
CA ALA A 63 -4.34 36.78 -0.66
C ALA A 63 -5.80 36.42 -1.05
N GLY A 64 -6.22 35.16 -0.89
CA GLY A 64 -7.61 34.70 -1.11
C GLY A 64 -7.87 34.06 -2.47
N ALA A 65 -6.83 33.69 -3.24
CA ALA A 65 -7.00 32.91 -4.46
C ALA A 65 -7.27 31.42 -4.11
N SER A 66 -7.95 30.71 -5.01
CA SER A 66 -7.99 29.21 -4.89
C SER A 66 -6.68 28.61 -5.36
N LEU A 67 -6.40 27.37 -4.91
CA LEU A 67 -5.20 26.62 -5.29
C LEU A 67 -5.05 26.53 -6.81
N GLU A 68 -6.16 26.27 -7.51
CA GLU A 68 -6.18 26.12 -8.98
C GLU A 68 -5.83 27.43 -9.70
N LYS A 69 -6.33 28.57 -9.18
CA LYS A 69 -6.02 29.89 -9.76
C LYS A 69 -4.58 30.31 -9.48
N ALA A 70 -4.11 30.05 -8.26
CA ALA A 70 -2.73 30.33 -7.87
C ALA A 70 -1.74 29.49 -8.69
N ALA A 71 -2.01 28.21 -8.87
CA ALA A 71 -1.21 27.32 -9.70
C ALA A 71 -1.17 27.79 -11.16
N ALA A 72 -2.34 28.09 -11.73
CA ALA A 72 -2.45 28.54 -13.12
C ALA A 72 -1.69 29.83 -13.40
N SER A 73 -1.61 30.78 -12.43
CA SER A 73 -0.84 32.03 -12.59
C SER A 73 0.66 31.80 -12.72
N GLU A 74 1.17 30.71 -12.15
CA GLU A 74 2.58 30.29 -12.24
C GLU A 74 2.82 29.21 -13.33
N GLY A 75 1.76 28.87 -14.11
CA GLY A 75 1.84 27.84 -15.14
C GLY A 75 2.01 26.41 -14.60
N LEU A 76 1.58 26.18 -13.37
CA LEU A 76 1.64 24.91 -12.67
C LEU A 76 0.28 24.20 -12.69
N GLU A 77 0.31 22.87 -12.58
CA GLU A 77 -0.89 22.02 -12.52
C GLU A 77 -1.16 21.57 -11.09
N VAL A 78 -2.45 21.40 -10.76
CA VAL A 78 -2.89 20.82 -9.50
C VAL A 78 -3.11 19.33 -9.71
N SER A 79 -2.51 18.51 -8.88
CA SER A 79 -2.75 17.08 -8.82
C SER A 79 -3.53 16.72 -7.55
N SER A 80 -4.35 15.68 -7.62
CA SER A 80 -5.10 15.16 -6.47
C SER A 80 -4.67 13.73 -6.17
N ALA A 81 -4.55 13.41 -4.88
CA ALA A 81 -4.13 12.09 -4.42
C ALA A 81 -4.83 11.71 -3.10
N LYS A 82 -4.90 10.41 -2.85
CA LYS A 82 -5.14 9.85 -1.52
C LYS A 82 -3.79 9.43 -0.95
N ILE A 83 -3.46 9.87 0.24
CA ILE A 83 -2.20 9.57 0.88
C ILE A 83 -2.43 9.03 2.29
N GLY A 84 -1.64 8.02 2.66
CA GLY A 84 -1.52 7.53 4.02
C GLY A 84 -0.22 7.99 4.66
N ARG A 85 -0.10 7.83 5.97
CA ARG A 85 1.17 8.14 6.68
C ARG A 85 2.32 7.32 6.13
N ALA A 86 3.49 7.94 6.05
CA ALA A 86 4.75 7.38 5.51
C ALA A 86 4.74 7.05 4.01
N ASP A 87 3.74 7.53 3.25
CA ASP A 87 3.74 7.43 1.79
C ASP A 87 4.66 8.49 1.16
N ARG A 88 5.00 9.55 1.92
CA ARG A 88 5.86 10.67 1.52
C ARG A 88 6.98 10.89 2.54
N GLY A 89 7.75 11.96 2.36
CA GLY A 89 8.76 12.37 3.33
C GLY A 89 8.16 12.84 4.66
N GLU A 90 8.95 12.82 5.73
CA GLU A 90 8.49 13.12 7.09
C GLU A 90 7.94 14.56 7.21
N ASP A 91 8.61 15.55 6.62
CA ASP A 91 8.17 16.94 6.64
C ASP A 91 6.86 17.13 5.87
N TYR A 92 6.69 16.41 4.75
CA TYR A 92 5.46 16.42 3.97
C TYR A 92 4.31 15.79 4.76
N ASP A 93 4.53 14.63 5.36
CA ASP A 93 3.54 13.95 6.18
C ASP A 93 3.10 14.82 7.35
N TYR A 94 4.07 15.44 8.04
CA TYR A 94 3.76 16.33 9.16
C TYR A 94 2.87 17.50 8.71
N ALA A 95 3.20 18.14 7.59
CA ALA A 95 2.42 19.27 7.07
C ALA A 95 1.03 18.83 6.59
N ALA A 96 0.93 17.75 5.81
CA ALA A 96 -0.33 17.32 5.20
C ALA A 96 -1.34 16.79 6.24
N PHE A 97 -0.87 15.98 7.21
CA PHE A 97 -1.73 15.39 8.24
C PHE A 97 -2.08 16.32 9.40
N ALA A 98 -1.49 17.53 9.44
CA ALA A 98 -1.86 18.59 10.39
C ALA A 98 -3.02 19.46 9.87
N LEU A 99 -3.36 19.38 8.57
CA LEU A 99 -4.41 20.18 7.96
C LEU A 99 -5.80 19.60 8.26
N GLU A 100 -6.74 20.49 8.52
CA GLU A 100 -8.17 20.20 8.50
C GLU A 100 -8.72 20.32 7.06
N THR A 101 -9.89 19.73 6.80
CA THR A 101 -10.54 19.80 5.48
C THR A 101 -10.74 21.24 5.04
N GLY A 102 -10.20 21.59 3.88
CA GLY A 102 -10.21 22.92 3.27
C GLY A 102 -8.98 23.77 3.59
N GLU A 103 -8.14 23.38 4.54
CA GLU A 103 -6.92 24.12 4.85
C GLU A 103 -5.81 23.87 3.83
N VAL A 104 -4.90 24.84 3.73
CA VAL A 104 -3.75 24.82 2.81
C VAL A 104 -2.46 24.95 3.62
N SER A 105 -1.46 24.14 3.29
CA SER A 105 -0.14 24.22 3.91
C SER A 105 0.63 25.46 3.46
N LYS A 106 1.70 25.78 4.19
CA LYS A 106 2.81 26.56 3.64
C LYS A 106 3.58 25.73 2.63
N VAL A 107 4.57 26.36 1.98
CA VAL A 107 5.49 25.61 1.11
C VAL A 107 6.24 24.56 1.93
N VAL A 108 6.17 23.31 1.47
CA VAL A 108 6.84 22.14 2.06
C VAL A 108 7.84 21.59 1.06
N GLU A 109 9.02 21.20 1.52
CA GLU A 109 10.01 20.51 0.69
C GLU A 109 9.83 18.98 0.82
N ASP A 110 9.72 18.30 -0.30
CA ASP A 110 9.61 16.84 -0.36
C ASP A 110 10.42 16.30 -1.54
N GLN A 111 11.41 15.45 -1.24
CA GLN A 111 12.28 14.80 -2.23
C GLN A 111 12.97 15.76 -3.22
N GLY A 112 13.29 16.99 -2.79
CA GLY A 112 13.97 17.98 -3.61
C GLY A 112 13.03 18.83 -4.47
N GLU A 113 11.72 18.69 -4.29
CA GLU A 113 10.68 19.54 -4.86
C GLU A 113 9.94 20.33 -3.78
N TYR A 114 9.26 21.39 -4.16
CA TYR A 114 8.46 22.24 -3.29
C TYR A 114 6.98 22.05 -3.56
N CYS A 115 6.22 21.83 -2.50
CA CYS A 115 4.79 21.50 -2.58
C CYS A 115 3.96 22.51 -1.79
N VAL A 116 2.78 22.84 -2.31
CA VAL A 116 1.70 23.51 -1.57
C VAL A 116 0.51 22.56 -1.58
N ILE A 117 0.04 22.16 -0.39
CA ILE A 117 -0.92 21.09 -0.21
C ILE A 117 -2.22 21.65 0.33
N ARG A 118 -3.35 21.31 -0.27
CA ARG A 118 -4.69 21.53 0.29
C ARG A 118 -5.26 20.19 0.74
N CYS A 119 -5.78 20.17 1.96
CA CYS A 119 -6.53 19.01 2.44
C CYS A 119 -7.97 19.09 1.91
N ASP A 120 -8.36 18.15 1.05
CA ASP A 120 -9.72 18.08 0.51
C ASP A 120 -10.65 17.25 1.42
N ASN A 121 -10.09 16.25 2.11
CA ASN A 121 -10.77 15.43 3.12
C ASN A 121 -9.72 14.93 4.12
N ASP A 122 -9.82 15.35 5.37
CA ASP A 122 -8.87 15.01 6.44
C ASP A 122 -9.06 13.58 7.00
N TYR A 123 -10.10 12.85 6.58
CA TYR A 123 -10.33 11.46 6.95
C TYR A 123 -11.16 10.70 5.90
N ASP A 124 -10.51 9.97 5.01
CA ASP A 124 -11.18 9.06 4.08
C ASP A 124 -11.43 7.71 4.80
N GLN A 125 -12.66 7.53 5.26
CA GLN A 125 -13.04 6.36 6.06
C GLN A 125 -12.85 5.04 5.31
N GLU A 126 -13.24 4.98 4.03
CA GLU A 126 -13.14 3.77 3.22
C GLU A 126 -11.68 3.41 2.93
N ALA A 127 -10.89 4.38 2.48
CA ALA A 127 -9.47 4.17 2.20
C ALA A 127 -8.69 3.85 3.48
N THR A 128 -9.04 4.45 4.62
CA THR A 128 -8.46 4.13 5.93
C THR A 128 -8.75 2.69 6.33
N ALA A 129 -9.99 2.21 6.15
CA ALA A 129 -10.35 0.82 6.45
C ALA A 129 -9.58 -0.17 5.56
N GLN A 130 -9.47 0.09 4.26
CA GLN A 130 -8.69 -0.73 3.33
C GLN A 130 -7.21 -0.74 3.69
N ARG A 131 -6.63 0.42 4.05
CA ARG A 131 -5.23 0.52 4.47
C ARG A 131 -4.98 -0.24 5.78
N LYS A 132 -5.93 -0.21 6.70
CA LYS A 132 -5.88 -0.96 7.97
C LYS A 132 -5.74 -2.47 7.72
N GLU A 133 -6.52 -3.01 6.79
CA GLU A 133 -6.42 -4.41 6.37
C GLU A 133 -5.06 -4.71 5.72
N GLN A 134 -4.57 -3.84 4.85
CA GLN A 134 -3.27 -4.00 4.20
C GLN A 134 -2.12 -4.03 5.20
N ILE A 135 -2.12 -3.11 6.19
CA ILE A 135 -1.10 -3.07 7.25
C ILE A 135 -1.19 -4.33 8.12
N TYR A 136 -2.40 -4.77 8.48
CA TYR A 136 -2.62 -5.99 9.23
C TYR A 136 -2.05 -7.22 8.49
N ASP A 137 -2.39 -7.37 7.22
CA ASP A 137 -1.91 -8.49 6.39
C ASP A 137 -0.39 -8.46 6.22
N ALA A 138 0.21 -7.27 6.01
CA ALA A 138 1.65 -7.11 5.93
C ALA A 138 2.35 -7.49 7.24
N ARG A 139 1.82 -7.08 8.40
CA ARG A 139 2.32 -7.48 9.72
C ARG A 139 2.25 -8.99 9.91
N ARG A 140 1.10 -9.59 9.57
CA ARG A 140 0.89 -11.04 9.68
C ARG A 140 1.87 -11.82 8.79
N GLN A 141 2.06 -11.37 7.56
CA GLN A 141 3.00 -11.99 6.64
C GLN A 141 4.44 -11.88 7.15
N LYS A 142 4.83 -10.71 7.63
CA LYS A 142 6.17 -10.50 8.21
C LYS A 142 6.40 -11.38 9.43
N ALA A 143 5.46 -11.41 10.36
CA ALA A 143 5.54 -12.22 11.57
C ALA A 143 5.64 -13.71 11.24
N PHE A 144 4.85 -14.19 10.28
CA PHE A 144 4.96 -15.56 9.79
C PHE A 144 6.34 -15.83 9.17
N GLN A 145 6.87 -14.93 8.37
CA GLN A 145 8.19 -15.08 7.77
C GLN A 145 9.30 -15.15 8.82
N ASP A 146 9.22 -14.33 9.86
CA ASP A 146 10.18 -14.31 10.95
C ASP A 146 10.17 -15.65 11.71
N ILE A 147 8.99 -16.19 12.03
CA ILE A 147 8.81 -17.51 12.65
C ILE A 147 9.30 -18.63 11.73
N TYR A 148 8.89 -18.61 10.46
CA TYR A 148 9.26 -19.63 9.47
C TYR A 148 10.77 -19.67 9.22
N SER A 149 11.44 -18.52 9.22
CA SER A 149 12.89 -18.45 9.06
C SER A 149 13.62 -19.18 10.18
N GLY A 150 13.13 -19.06 11.43
CA GLY A 150 13.68 -19.81 12.56
C GLY A 150 13.52 -21.32 12.42
N PHE A 151 12.39 -21.79 11.89
CA PHE A 151 12.21 -23.23 11.59
C PHE A 151 13.15 -23.69 10.46
N LYS A 152 13.32 -22.87 9.43
CA LYS A 152 14.13 -23.19 8.26
C LYS A 152 15.62 -23.34 8.58
N GLU A 153 16.15 -22.58 9.53
CA GLU A 153 17.54 -22.70 9.98
C GLU A 153 17.88 -24.08 10.55
N GLY A 154 16.89 -24.80 11.12
CA GLY A 154 17.03 -26.16 11.64
C GLY A 154 16.86 -27.27 10.61
N ILE A 155 16.50 -26.96 9.36
CA ILE A 155 16.21 -27.96 8.33
C ILE A 155 17.44 -28.19 7.45
N THR A 156 17.94 -29.45 7.43
CA THR A 156 18.93 -29.87 6.45
C THR A 156 18.22 -30.34 5.19
N LEU A 157 18.36 -29.61 4.08
CA LEU A 157 17.81 -30.04 2.80
C LEU A 157 18.59 -31.25 2.28
N ASN A 158 17.85 -32.26 1.80
CA ASN A 158 18.41 -33.41 1.09
C ASN A 158 19.09 -32.93 -0.22
N ASP A 159 20.22 -33.53 -0.59
CA ASP A 159 20.97 -33.18 -1.80
C ASP A 159 20.11 -33.27 -3.09
N SER A 160 19.13 -34.17 -3.12
CA SER A 160 18.18 -34.29 -4.23
C SER A 160 17.31 -33.05 -4.45
N VAL A 161 17.13 -32.22 -3.41
CA VAL A 161 16.37 -30.95 -3.51
C VAL A 161 17.29 -29.81 -3.94
N LYS A 162 18.58 -29.89 -3.62
CA LYS A 162 19.57 -28.90 -4.01
C LYS A 162 19.85 -28.89 -5.53
N ASP A 163 19.72 -30.09 -6.14
CA ASP A 163 19.94 -30.30 -7.57
C ASP A 163 18.68 -30.04 -8.41
N TRP A 164 17.59 -29.61 -7.79
CA TRP A 164 16.36 -29.31 -8.52
C TRP A 164 16.53 -28.02 -9.34
N GLU A 165 16.77 -28.21 -10.64
CA GLU A 165 16.75 -27.09 -11.58
C GLU A 165 15.36 -26.45 -11.62
N ALA A 166 15.31 -25.13 -11.56
CA ALA A 166 14.07 -24.40 -11.74
C ALA A 166 13.41 -24.82 -13.06
N LEU A 167 12.17 -25.33 -12.97
CA LEU A 167 11.38 -25.65 -14.15
C LEU A 167 11.22 -24.39 -15.00
N THR A 168 12.00 -24.30 -16.06
CA THR A 168 11.80 -23.28 -17.09
C THR A 168 10.60 -23.71 -17.91
N LEU A 169 9.48 -23.04 -17.75
CA LEU A 169 8.35 -23.15 -18.68
C LEU A 169 8.82 -22.64 -20.03
N GLY A 170 9.21 -23.54 -20.92
CA GLY A 170 9.57 -23.21 -22.29
C GLY A 170 8.32 -22.86 -23.07
N GLY A 171 8.35 -21.71 -23.75
CA GLY A 171 7.30 -21.30 -24.66
C GLY A 171 6.37 -20.21 -24.09
N GLU A 172 5.65 -19.55 -24.94
CA GLU A 172 4.84 -18.35 -24.78
C GLU A 172 3.63 -18.43 -23.81
N ALA A 173 3.62 -19.33 -22.84
CA ALA A 173 2.58 -19.42 -21.83
C ALA A 173 2.88 -18.41 -20.71
N HIS A 174 2.55 -17.15 -20.95
CA HIS A 174 2.45 -16.16 -19.89
C HIS A 174 1.08 -16.29 -19.23
N ALA A 175 1.03 -16.76 -17.98
CA ALA A 175 -0.13 -16.53 -17.15
C ALA A 175 -0.17 -15.02 -16.85
N GLU A 176 -1.20 -14.31 -17.33
CA GLU A 176 -1.37 -12.87 -17.04
C GLU A 176 -1.57 -12.57 -15.55
N ASN A 177 -1.85 -13.59 -14.76
CA ASN A 177 -1.89 -13.52 -13.31
C ASN A 177 -1.36 -14.83 -12.71
N ALA A 178 -0.22 -14.75 -12.04
CA ALA A 178 0.45 -15.91 -11.44
C ALA A 178 -0.19 -16.38 -10.13
N ASP A 179 -1.08 -15.58 -9.51
CA ASP A 179 -1.70 -15.90 -8.23
C ASP A 179 -3.16 -16.35 -8.38
N PHE A 180 -3.31 -17.66 -8.64
CA PHE A 180 -4.62 -18.33 -8.65
C PHE A 180 -5.38 -18.15 -7.34
N PHE A 181 -4.71 -18.14 -6.19
CA PHE A 181 -5.34 -18.03 -4.88
C PHE A 181 -5.79 -16.59 -4.57
N GLU A 182 -5.15 -15.58 -5.15
CA GLU A 182 -5.62 -14.20 -5.08
C GLU A 182 -6.96 -14.06 -5.82
N ILE A 183 -7.06 -14.63 -7.02
CA ILE A 183 -8.31 -14.65 -7.79
C ILE A 183 -9.41 -15.39 -7.02
N TYR A 184 -9.08 -16.55 -6.43
CA TYR A 184 -10.02 -17.33 -5.63
C TYR A 184 -10.54 -16.55 -4.42
N ARG A 185 -9.67 -15.88 -3.66
CA ARG A 185 -10.07 -15.03 -2.52
C ARG A 185 -11.02 -13.92 -2.95
N LYS A 186 -10.71 -13.21 -4.02
CA LYS A 186 -11.56 -12.14 -4.56
C LYS A 186 -12.95 -12.64 -4.95
N HIS A 187 -13.05 -13.84 -5.52
CA HIS A 187 -14.35 -14.42 -5.90
C HIS A 187 -15.14 -14.99 -4.73
N THR A 188 -14.50 -15.50 -3.69
CA THR A 188 -15.19 -16.08 -2.53
C THR A 188 -15.77 -15.02 -1.60
N LEU A 189 -15.13 -13.87 -1.49
CA LEU A 189 -15.61 -12.74 -0.69
C LEU A 189 -16.85 -12.06 -1.29
N ILE A 190 -17.10 -12.22 -2.59
CA ILE A 190 -18.30 -11.67 -3.28
C ILE A 190 -19.55 -12.51 -3.02
N GLN A 191 -19.45 -13.73 -2.52
CA GLN A 191 -20.59 -14.64 -2.31
C GLN A 191 -21.09 -14.72 -0.86
N THR A 192 -20.57 -13.91 0.05
CA THR A 192 -20.94 -13.90 1.48
C THR A 192 -21.70 -12.64 1.91
N GLU A 193 -22.32 -11.89 0.98
CA GLU A 193 -23.33 -10.87 1.28
C GLU A 193 -24.76 -11.43 1.17
#